data_0380d74f3b5f4214a26f09e51ef14a24
#
_entry.id   0380d74f3b5f4214a26f09e51ef14a24
#
_cell.length_a   1.000
_cell.length_b   1.000
_cell.length_c   1.000
_cell.angle_alpha   90.00
_cell.angle_beta   90.00
_cell.angle_gamma   90.00
#
_symmetry.space_group_name_H-M   'P 1'
#
loop_
_entity.id
_entity.type
_entity.pdbx_description
1 polymer ?
#
loop_
_entity_poly.entity_id
_entity_poly.type
_entity_poly.pdbx_seq_one_letter_code
_entity_poly.pdbx_strand_id
1 'polypeptide(L)'
;ELNIPIIALSQLNRGVEARQGAEGKRPQLADLRESGAIEQDADMVCFIHRPEYYKITEDERGNSLIGLAEIIIAKHRNGAVGDVRLRFKSEFAKFMNVDEDVPVREFSSNMNSSGPMETMPPIPPAGTDFLAPGNNEVPF
;
A
#
# COMPACT_ATOMS: atom_id res chain seq x y z
N GLU A 1 -11.35 37.56 3.39
CA GLU A 1 -10.64 36.30 3.73
C GLU A 1 -11.40 35.15 3.10
N LEU A 2 -10.67 34.33 2.33
CA LEU A 2 -11.22 33.11 1.73
C LEU A 2 -11.17 32.02 2.80
N ASN A 3 -12.33 31.54 3.24
CA ASN A 3 -12.46 30.51 4.29
C ASN A 3 -12.27 29.11 3.64
N ILE A 4 -11.09 28.85 3.07
CA ILE A 4 -10.74 27.62 2.40
C ILE A 4 -9.48 27.00 3.00
N PRO A 5 -9.37 25.66 3.10
CA PRO A 5 -8.13 25.00 3.45
C PRO A 5 -7.12 25.11 2.30
N ILE A 6 -5.85 25.37 2.64
CA ILE A 6 -4.75 25.47 1.68
C ILE A 6 -3.70 24.44 2.06
N ILE A 7 -3.30 23.59 1.11
CA ILE A 7 -2.17 22.67 1.24
C ILE A 7 -1.06 23.17 0.33
N ALA A 8 0.07 23.56 0.93
CA ALA A 8 1.26 23.99 0.21
C ALA A 8 2.32 22.89 0.24
N LEU A 9 2.93 22.59 -0.90
CA LEU A 9 4.05 21.66 -1.00
C LEU A 9 5.35 22.47 -0.99
N SER A 10 6.28 22.09 -0.12
CA SER A 10 7.59 22.70 -0.01
C SER A 10 8.68 21.64 -0.09
N GLN A 11 9.77 21.97 -0.78
CA GLN A 11 10.94 21.11 -0.84
C GLN A 11 11.79 21.33 0.41
N LEU A 12 12.35 20.24 0.96
CA LEU A 12 13.30 20.31 2.06
C LEU A 12 14.68 20.78 1.59
N ASN A 13 15.45 21.36 2.50
CA ASN A 13 16.84 21.68 2.27
C ASN A 13 17.63 20.38 2.02
N ARG A 14 18.49 20.40 1.01
CA ARG A 14 19.35 19.25 0.66
C ARG A 14 20.32 18.85 1.77
N GLY A 15 20.53 19.69 2.76
CA GLY A 15 21.33 19.36 3.94
C GLY A 15 20.84 18.12 4.70
N VAL A 16 19.57 17.76 4.58
CA VAL A 16 19.00 16.51 5.16
C VAL A 16 19.68 15.29 4.54
N GLU A 17 19.93 15.30 3.24
CA GLU A 17 20.55 14.18 2.52
C GLU A 17 22.01 13.92 2.95
N ALA A 18 22.70 14.98 3.37
CA ALA A 18 24.11 14.92 3.81
C ALA A 18 24.28 14.37 5.23
N ARG A 19 23.21 14.30 6.02
CA ARG A 19 23.28 13.77 7.38
C ARG A 19 23.50 12.26 7.38
N GLN A 20 24.15 11.77 8.44
CA GLN A 20 24.42 10.34 8.60
C GLN A 20 23.39 9.67 9.51
N GLY A 21 23.18 8.36 9.25
CA GLY A 21 22.26 7.53 10.03
C GLY A 21 20.78 7.73 9.70
N ALA A 22 19.96 6.83 10.17
CA ALA A 22 18.51 6.84 9.93
C ALA A 22 17.85 8.06 10.60
N GLU A 23 18.18 8.30 11.85
CA GLU A 23 17.66 9.43 12.62
C GLU A 23 18.17 10.78 12.08
N GLY A 24 19.43 10.85 11.62
CA GLY A 24 20.00 12.06 11.06
C GLY A 24 19.30 12.53 9.78
N LYS A 25 18.80 11.60 8.97
CA LYS A 25 18.08 11.88 7.72
C LYS A 25 16.58 12.13 7.92
N ARG A 26 16.11 12.06 9.15
CA ARG A 26 14.73 12.38 9.49
C ARG A 26 14.49 13.89 9.39
N PRO A 27 13.48 14.35 8.63
CA PRO A 27 13.20 15.76 8.45
C PRO A 27 12.79 16.44 9.76
N GLN A 28 13.21 17.69 9.91
CA GLN A 28 12.90 18.54 11.05
C GLN A 28 12.41 19.91 10.57
N LEU A 29 11.75 20.68 11.45
CA LEU A 29 11.29 22.04 11.12
C LEU A 29 12.43 22.95 10.65
N ALA A 30 13.63 22.76 11.21
CA ALA A 30 14.81 23.52 10.77
C ALA A 30 15.19 23.30 9.30
N ASP A 31 14.72 22.20 8.69
CA ASP A 31 14.98 21.88 7.28
C ASP A 31 14.11 22.68 6.31
N LEU A 32 13.09 23.39 6.84
CA LEU A 32 12.29 24.38 6.11
C LEU A 32 12.90 25.79 6.15
N ARG A 33 14.14 25.94 6.56
CA ARG A 33 14.77 27.21 6.93
C ARG A 33 14.81 28.25 5.81
N GLU A 34 14.78 27.83 4.55
CA GLU A 34 14.63 28.76 3.41
C GLU A 34 13.19 29.25 3.23
N SER A 35 12.27 28.65 3.95
CA SER A 35 10.82 28.95 3.98
C SER A 35 10.36 29.32 5.39
N GLY A 36 11.19 30.04 6.17
CA GLY A 36 10.93 30.35 7.58
C GLY A 36 9.57 31.03 7.84
N ALA A 37 9.06 31.78 6.87
CA ALA A 37 7.70 32.33 6.93
C ALA A 37 6.64 31.20 6.89
N ILE A 38 6.83 30.16 6.07
CA ILE A 38 5.89 29.05 5.97
C ILE A 38 5.78 28.28 7.29
N GLU A 39 6.91 28.08 7.98
CA GLU A 39 6.89 27.42 9.28
C GLU A 39 6.08 28.21 10.31
N GLN A 40 6.18 29.54 10.31
CA GLN A 40 5.47 30.39 11.27
C GLN A 40 3.97 30.47 10.96
N ASP A 41 3.61 30.62 9.70
CA ASP A 41 2.25 30.89 9.25
C ASP A 41 1.40 29.61 9.15
N ALA A 42 2.01 28.46 8.86
CA ALA A 42 1.30 27.21 8.74
C ALA A 42 0.65 26.76 10.05
N ASP A 43 -0.60 26.32 10.00
CA ASP A 43 -1.31 25.72 11.14
C ASP A 43 -0.80 24.30 11.42
N MET A 44 -0.38 23.59 10.39
CA MET A 44 0.19 22.25 10.47
C MET A 44 1.36 22.12 9.51
N VAL A 45 2.42 21.44 9.95
CA VAL A 45 3.58 21.06 9.13
C VAL A 45 3.73 19.56 9.23
N CYS A 46 3.65 18.90 8.07
CA CYS A 46 3.86 17.47 7.95
C CYS A 46 5.03 17.18 7.02
N PHE A 47 5.89 16.25 7.41
CA PHE A 47 6.94 15.73 6.54
C PHE A 47 6.59 14.30 6.11
N ILE A 48 6.97 13.97 4.89
CA ILE A 48 6.96 12.60 4.39
C ILE A 48 8.39 12.09 4.42
N HIS A 49 8.64 11.09 5.26
CA HIS A 49 9.94 10.46 5.38
C HIS A 49 9.88 9.01 4.89
N ARG A 50 10.80 8.66 4.01
CA ARG A 50 10.94 7.31 3.45
C ARG A 50 12.39 6.86 3.63
N PRO A 51 12.71 6.04 4.64
CA PRO A 51 14.08 5.58 4.90
C PRO A 51 14.70 4.87 3.70
N GLU A 52 13.92 4.04 2.97
CA GLU A 52 14.36 3.33 1.78
C GLU A 52 14.88 4.26 0.67
N TYR A 53 14.30 5.46 0.52
CA TYR A 53 14.79 6.47 -0.44
C TYR A 53 16.24 6.84 -0.18
N TYR A 54 16.66 6.85 1.09
CA TYR A 54 18.02 7.11 1.53
C TYR A 54 18.89 5.85 1.63
N LYS A 55 18.42 4.71 1.11
CA LYS A 55 19.07 3.39 1.18
C LYS A 55 19.26 2.89 2.63
N ILE A 56 18.40 3.31 3.52
CA ILE A 56 18.34 2.83 4.88
C ILE A 56 17.29 1.72 4.93
N THR A 57 17.74 0.48 5.01
CA THR A 57 16.89 -0.71 4.94
C THR A 57 16.55 -1.29 6.30
N GLU A 58 17.30 -0.91 7.34
CA GLU A 58 17.14 -1.43 8.70
C GLU A 58 17.27 -0.29 9.70
N ASP A 59 16.56 -0.41 10.82
CA ASP A 59 16.70 0.47 11.97
C ASP A 59 17.86 0.00 12.89
N GLU A 60 18.15 0.78 13.94
CA GLU A 60 19.20 0.44 14.93
C GLU A 60 18.93 -0.88 15.68
N ARG A 61 17.71 -1.39 15.62
CA ARG A 61 17.29 -2.64 16.26
C ARG A 61 17.26 -3.82 15.31
N GLY A 62 17.64 -3.61 14.02
CA GLY A 62 17.61 -4.62 12.98
C GLY A 62 16.23 -4.90 12.37
N ASN A 63 15.25 -4.03 12.61
CA ASN A 63 13.94 -4.17 11.94
C ASN A 63 14.02 -3.62 10.51
N SER A 64 13.37 -4.32 9.58
CA SER A 64 13.33 -3.88 8.20
C SER A 64 12.49 -2.61 8.02
N LEU A 65 13.08 -1.63 7.33
CA LEU A 65 12.45 -0.36 6.96
C LEU A 65 12.03 -0.33 5.48
N ILE A 66 12.15 -1.46 4.78
CA ILE A 66 11.80 -1.58 3.35
C ILE A 66 10.29 -1.37 3.20
N GLY A 67 9.91 -0.50 2.28
CA GLY A 67 8.51 -0.14 2.04
C GLY A 67 7.85 0.63 3.19
N LEU A 68 8.62 1.07 4.21
CA LEU A 68 8.10 1.93 5.26
C LEU A 68 8.12 3.39 4.83
N ALA A 69 7.07 4.10 5.19
CA ALA A 69 7.00 5.56 5.13
C ALA A 69 6.46 6.11 6.45
N GLU A 70 6.90 7.27 6.82
CA GLU A 70 6.44 7.97 8.02
C GLU A 70 5.89 9.34 7.64
N ILE A 71 4.70 9.66 8.13
CA ILE A 71 4.16 11.02 8.10
C ILE A 71 4.45 11.63 9.46
N ILE A 72 5.37 12.58 9.48
CA ILE A 72 5.83 13.25 10.69
C ILE A 72 5.07 14.56 10.84
N ILE A 73 4.16 14.64 11.82
CA ILE A 73 3.45 15.87 12.16
C ILE A 73 4.37 16.66 13.09
N ALA A 74 5.18 17.54 12.51
CA ALA A 74 6.21 18.28 13.25
C ALA A 74 5.68 19.56 13.90
N LYS A 75 4.60 20.12 13.37
CA LYS A 75 3.88 21.25 13.95
C LYS A 75 2.39 21.05 13.81
N HIS A 76 1.64 21.33 14.86
CA HIS A 76 0.19 21.37 14.82
C HIS A 76 -0.31 22.42 15.82
N ARG A 77 -0.88 23.55 15.33
CA ARG A 77 -1.28 24.68 16.17
C ARG A 77 -2.38 24.31 17.19
N ASN A 78 -3.31 23.46 16.78
CA ASN A 78 -4.49 23.09 17.59
C ASN A 78 -4.55 21.61 17.97
N GLY A 79 -3.46 20.85 17.81
CA GLY A 79 -3.45 19.42 18.08
C GLY A 79 -2.07 18.90 18.48
N ALA A 80 -1.97 17.60 18.66
CA ALA A 80 -0.73 16.93 19.01
C ALA A 80 0.20 16.79 17.79
N VAL A 81 1.50 16.80 18.05
CA VAL A 81 2.53 16.37 17.11
C VAL A 81 2.75 14.86 17.28
N GLY A 82 3.26 14.20 16.25
CA GLY A 82 3.48 12.76 16.31
C GLY A 82 3.81 12.19 14.94
N ASP A 83 4.02 10.87 14.90
CA ASP A 83 4.41 10.15 13.71
C ASP A 83 3.39 9.08 13.37
N VAL A 84 3.02 9.01 12.10
CA VAL A 84 2.15 7.98 11.57
C VAL A 84 2.96 7.11 10.62
N ARG A 85 3.07 5.83 10.92
CA ARG A 85 3.73 4.86 10.06
C ARG A 85 2.77 4.32 9.05
N LEU A 86 3.22 4.26 7.80
CA LEU A 86 2.49 3.77 6.65
C LEU A 86 3.38 2.82 5.83
N ARG A 87 2.77 1.97 5.04
CA ARG A 87 3.47 1.26 3.97
C ARG A 87 3.42 2.08 2.68
N PHE A 88 4.52 2.10 1.97
CA PHE A 88 4.61 2.72 0.65
C PHE A 88 4.95 1.66 -0.40
N LYS A 89 4.04 1.47 -1.35
CA LYS A 89 4.29 0.66 -2.54
C LYS A 89 4.80 1.55 -3.67
N SER A 90 6.09 1.46 -3.97
CA SER A 90 6.76 2.29 -4.96
C SER A 90 6.21 2.10 -6.38
N GLU A 91 5.81 0.87 -6.73
CA GLU A 91 5.24 0.51 -8.04
C GLU A 91 3.95 1.28 -8.37
N PHE A 92 3.19 1.62 -7.35
CA PHE A 92 1.91 2.33 -7.50
C PHE A 92 1.94 3.74 -6.91
N ALA A 93 3.08 4.18 -6.36
CA ALA A 93 3.20 5.42 -5.58
C ALA A 93 2.10 5.56 -4.52
N LYS A 94 1.72 4.45 -3.87
CA LYS A 94 0.58 4.35 -2.98
C LYS A 94 0.99 4.16 -1.52
N PHE A 95 0.39 4.97 -0.62
CA PHE A 95 0.46 4.76 0.82
C PHE A 95 -0.68 3.86 1.27
N MET A 96 -0.40 2.98 2.23
CA MET A 96 -1.33 2.03 2.82
C MET A 96 -1.10 1.96 4.34
N ASN A 97 -2.10 1.52 5.09
CA ASN A 97 -1.91 1.27 6.51
C ASN A 97 -0.97 0.07 6.73
N VAL A 98 -0.22 0.09 7.83
CA VAL A 98 0.73 -0.98 8.16
C VAL A 98 0.01 -2.32 8.38
N ASP A 99 -1.21 -2.28 8.93
CA ASP A 99 -2.00 -3.47 9.27
C ASP A 99 -2.83 -4.03 8.10
N GLU A 100 -2.88 -3.31 6.97
CA GLU A 100 -3.54 -3.77 5.76
C GLU A 100 -2.59 -4.63 4.90
N ASP A 101 -2.05 -5.71 5.44
CA ASP A 101 -1.59 -6.83 4.62
C ASP A 101 -2.83 -7.59 4.08
N VAL A 102 -3.57 -6.94 3.22
CA VAL A 102 -4.50 -7.65 2.37
C VAL A 102 -3.63 -8.48 1.43
N PRO A 103 -3.70 -9.84 1.50
CA PRO A 103 -3.01 -10.63 0.51
C PRO A 103 -3.54 -10.16 -0.84
N VAL A 104 -2.65 -9.57 -1.64
CA VAL A 104 -2.96 -9.31 -3.05
C VAL A 104 -3.25 -10.68 -3.61
N ARG A 105 -4.53 -11.00 -3.78
CA ARG A 105 -4.91 -12.13 -4.62
C ARG A 105 -4.35 -11.77 -5.98
N GLU A 106 -3.26 -12.41 -6.33
CA GLU A 106 -2.81 -12.43 -7.69
C GLU A 106 -4.00 -12.95 -8.48
N PHE A 107 -4.65 -12.05 -9.20
CA PHE A 107 -5.55 -12.44 -10.28
C PHE A 107 -4.64 -13.03 -11.35
N SER A 108 -4.28 -14.26 -11.16
CA SER A 108 -3.79 -15.13 -12.21
C SER A 108 -4.95 -15.22 -13.20
N SER A 109 -4.91 -14.40 -14.24
CA SER A 109 -5.83 -14.54 -15.36
C SER A 109 -5.48 -15.85 -16.03
N ASN A 110 -6.31 -16.87 -15.80
CA ASN A 110 -6.26 -18.18 -16.47
C ASN A 110 -6.58 -18.09 -17.97
N MET A 111 -6.25 -16.97 -18.61
CA MET A 111 -6.50 -16.78 -20.05
C MET A 111 -5.42 -17.36 -20.95
N ASN A 112 -4.40 -18.03 -20.41
CA ASN A 112 -3.34 -18.59 -21.26
C ASN A 112 -2.80 -19.93 -20.76
N SER A 113 -3.65 -20.78 -20.18
CA SER A 113 -3.34 -22.19 -20.05
C SER A 113 -3.88 -22.92 -21.30
N SER A 114 -3.07 -22.94 -22.37
CA SER A 114 -3.14 -23.98 -23.38
C SER A 114 -2.66 -25.29 -22.74
N GLY A 115 -3.50 -25.85 -21.86
CA GLY A 115 -3.39 -27.21 -21.41
C GLY A 115 -3.72 -28.15 -22.56
N PRO A 116 -3.14 -29.38 -22.62
CA PRO A 116 -3.46 -30.32 -23.64
C PRO A 116 -4.96 -30.61 -23.62
N MET A 117 -5.57 -30.54 -24.79
CA MET A 117 -6.95 -30.88 -25.06
C MET A 117 -7.22 -32.29 -24.57
N GLU A 118 -7.81 -32.43 -23.38
CA GLU A 118 -8.34 -33.71 -22.93
C GLU A 118 -9.41 -34.15 -23.93
N THR A 119 -9.12 -35.22 -24.63
CA THR A 119 -10.02 -35.84 -25.58
C THR A 119 -11.35 -36.15 -24.90
N MET A 120 -12.40 -35.48 -25.36
CA MET A 120 -13.77 -35.80 -24.95
C MET A 120 -14.04 -37.29 -25.15
N PRO A 121 -14.63 -37.96 -24.16
CA PRO A 121 -15.07 -39.35 -24.38
C PRO A 121 -16.10 -39.39 -25.53
N PRO A 122 -16.08 -40.44 -26.39
CA PRO A 122 -16.95 -40.55 -27.53
C PRO A 122 -18.43 -40.56 -27.09
N ILE A 123 -19.22 -39.73 -27.75
CA ILE A 123 -20.66 -39.67 -27.58
C ILE A 123 -21.23 -41.04 -27.97
N PRO A 124 -21.99 -41.73 -27.09
CA PRO A 124 -22.63 -42.98 -27.50
C PRO A 124 -23.67 -42.70 -28.60
N PRO A 125 -23.79 -43.60 -29.59
CA PRO A 125 -24.74 -43.43 -30.68
C PRO A 125 -26.19 -43.40 -30.17
N ALA A 126 -26.93 -42.44 -30.66
CA ALA A 126 -28.36 -42.35 -30.45
C ALA A 126 -29.05 -43.57 -31.13
N GLY A 127 -29.55 -44.46 -30.34
CA GLY A 127 -30.28 -45.63 -30.85
C GLY A 127 -31.14 -46.24 -29.75
N THR A 128 -32.43 -45.87 -29.83
CA THR A 128 -33.60 -46.71 -29.61
C THR A 128 -33.59 -47.67 -28.41
N ASP A 129 -34.34 -47.39 -27.37
CA ASP A 129 -35.55 -48.11 -27.13
C ASP A 129 -36.31 -47.54 -25.93
N PHE A 130 -37.47 -47.01 -26.26
CA PHE A 130 -38.55 -46.77 -25.35
C PHE A 130 -39.21 -48.13 -25.09
N LEU A 131 -39.18 -48.64 -23.86
CA LEU A 131 -40.19 -49.45 -23.30
C LEU A 131 -40.02 -49.61 -21.79
N ALA A 132 -40.90 -49.00 -21.05
CA ALA A 132 -41.26 -49.40 -19.69
C ALA A 132 -41.99 -50.80 -19.76
N PRO A 133 -42.14 -51.52 -18.69
CA PRO A 133 -42.84 -51.09 -17.50
C PRO A 133 -42.42 -51.74 -16.16
N GLY A 134 -42.85 -51.11 -15.08
CA GLY A 134 -43.59 -51.79 -14.01
C GLY A 134 -42.73 -52.46 -12.90
N ASN A 135 -42.91 -52.02 -11.74
CA ASN A 135 -43.50 -52.52 -10.51
C ASN A 135 -42.83 -51.84 -9.32
N ASN A 136 -43.62 -51.04 -8.62
CA ASN A 136 -44.22 -51.35 -7.34
C ASN A 136 -43.33 -52.20 -6.41
N GLU A 137 -42.82 -51.53 -5.35
CA GLU A 137 -43.15 -51.96 -3.99
C GLU A 137 -42.55 -50.91 -2.98
N VAL A 138 -43.49 -50.31 -2.25
CA VAL A 138 -43.23 -49.72 -0.94
C VAL A 138 -43.42 -50.84 0.08
N PRO A 139 -42.59 -50.92 1.11
CA PRO A 139 -43.20 -51.15 2.41
C PRO A 139 -42.52 -50.30 3.50
N PHE A 140 -43.40 -49.67 4.23
CA PHE A 140 -43.41 -49.26 5.61
C PHE A 140 -42.30 -48.29 6.09
#